data_1b82b03d60ecbe7e10da992de9e1d4b3
#
_entry.id   1b82b03d60ecbe7e10da992de9e1d4b3
#
_cell.length_a   1.000
_cell.length_b   1.000
_cell.length_c   1.000
_cell.angle_alpha   90.00
_cell.angle_beta   90.00
_cell.angle_gamma   90.00
#
_symmetry.space_group_name_H-M   'P 1'
#
loop_
_entity.id
_entity.type
_entity.pdbx_description
1 polymer ?
#
loop_
_entity_poly.entity_id
_entity_poly.type
_entity_poly.pdbx_seq_one_letter_code
_entity_poly.pdbx_strand_id
1 'polypeptide(L)'
;MPVKKKITNASIKALTVEQGRLNDTEISGFHARISPKGAIKYYFYYRLNGKQRNYLIGSADSLTPTQARDLVKEKAGLVASGIDVQESRHEAEKIEMRKSLTLRSFLADHYKDYLIALNPKRAKQSYMCIANSFEHLLDRPLADIKAWDIQQWVTERRKLGRAPATIEYCVNRLRAAFNRAVEWEFIDSHNLRSVKLIKQDNTRIRYLSMEEEQRLFDGIQDRNQSVRESDKTKAQLEFVDFFEPLVVTAMNTGMRKGELLTLKWEHVSLPNRYLTIRSENAKSKKTRTIPLNDTVLNLFERWRAQNSDADYVFVSNNQPIEFFQYPWQALLKEADIENFRFHDLRHHFASKLVMAGVDLNIVRELLGHADLKMTLRYAHLAPEHKAAAVNLIG
;
A
#
# COMPACT_ATOMS: atom_id res chain seq x y z
N MET A 1 20.65 -58.93 -6.25
CA MET A 1 20.67 -58.27 -7.59
C MET A 1 19.24 -58.04 -8.03
N PRO A 2 18.91 -56.95 -8.71
CA PRO A 2 17.55 -56.70 -9.19
C PRO A 2 17.10 -57.78 -10.17
N VAL A 3 15.96 -58.39 -9.92
CA VAL A 3 15.39 -59.47 -10.76
C VAL A 3 14.97 -58.88 -12.11
N LYS A 4 15.34 -59.56 -13.21
CA LYS A 4 14.94 -59.20 -14.57
C LYS A 4 14.01 -60.26 -15.13
N LYS A 5 12.71 -59.94 -15.26
CA LYS A 5 11.64 -60.83 -15.74
C LYS A 5 10.51 -59.99 -16.31
N LYS A 6 9.73 -60.57 -17.24
CA LYS A 6 8.49 -59.92 -17.73
C LYS A 6 7.60 -59.58 -16.55
N ILE A 7 7.15 -58.29 -16.47
CA ILE A 7 6.22 -57.83 -15.42
C ILE A 7 4.82 -58.28 -15.77
N THR A 8 4.30 -59.23 -15.00
CA THR A 8 2.98 -59.84 -15.12
C THR A 8 2.29 -59.87 -13.74
N ASN A 9 1.00 -60.12 -13.68
CA ASN A 9 0.31 -60.25 -12.40
C ASN A 9 0.94 -61.30 -11.50
N ALA A 10 1.41 -62.45 -12.05
CA ALA A 10 2.09 -63.49 -11.31
C ALA A 10 3.44 -62.99 -10.77
N SER A 11 4.25 -62.26 -11.58
CA SER A 11 5.56 -61.80 -11.15
C SER A 11 5.47 -60.64 -10.14
N ILE A 12 4.42 -59.80 -10.19
CA ILE A 12 4.13 -58.78 -9.20
C ILE A 12 3.73 -59.37 -7.86
N LYS A 13 2.84 -60.41 -7.83
CA LYS A 13 2.49 -61.10 -6.60
C LYS A 13 3.63 -61.86 -5.97
N ALA A 14 4.64 -62.31 -6.78
CA ALA A 14 5.81 -62.99 -6.29
C ALA A 14 6.96 -62.07 -5.85
N LEU A 15 6.82 -60.72 -6.04
CA LEU A 15 7.86 -59.77 -5.70
C LEU A 15 7.95 -59.58 -4.18
N THR A 16 9.11 -59.85 -3.61
CA THR A 16 9.35 -59.72 -2.17
C THR A 16 10.11 -58.45 -1.82
N VAL A 17 9.98 -57.99 -0.58
CA VAL A 17 10.68 -56.81 -0.05
C VAL A 17 12.21 -56.96 -0.19
N GLU A 18 12.73 -58.16 0.01
CA GLU A 18 14.20 -58.48 -0.14
C GLU A 18 14.69 -58.24 -1.57
N GLN A 19 13.85 -58.57 -2.56
CA GLN A 19 14.16 -58.34 -3.96
C GLN A 19 14.11 -56.86 -4.33
N GLY A 20 13.26 -56.08 -3.70
CA GLY A 20 13.14 -54.65 -3.75
C GLY A 20 12.70 -54.10 -5.11
N ARG A 21 13.15 -54.68 -6.24
CA ARG A 21 12.90 -54.20 -7.61
C ARG A 21 12.84 -55.35 -8.62
N LEU A 22 11.85 -55.26 -9.51
CA LEU A 22 11.67 -56.11 -10.70
C LEU A 22 11.77 -55.28 -11.97
N ASN A 23 12.73 -55.58 -12.84
CA ASN A 23 12.90 -54.93 -14.12
C ASN A 23 12.20 -55.73 -15.22
N ASP A 24 11.49 -55.01 -16.12
CA ASP A 24 10.81 -55.64 -17.26
C ASP A 24 11.83 -56.10 -18.34
N THR A 25 11.50 -57.22 -18.98
CA THR A 25 12.31 -57.73 -20.12
C THR A 25 11.88 -57.23 -21.46
N GLU A 26 10.64 -56.69 -21.59
CA GLU A 26 10.04 -56.22 -22.85
C GLU A 26 10.29 -54.74 -23.11
N ILE A 27 10.23 -53.92 -22.04
CA ILE A 27 10.46 -52.48 -22.20
C ILE A 27 11.63 -52.03 -21.39
N SER A 28 12.64 -51.48 -22.01
CA SER A 28 13.80 -50.92 -21.37
C SER A 28 13.39 -49.75 -20.42
N GLY A 29 13.89 -49.79 -19.18
CA GLY A 29 13.56 -48.75 -18.17
C GLY A 29 12.29 -49.01 -17.38
N PHE A 30 11.35 -49.84 -17.86
CA PHE A 30 10.16 -50.20 -17.10
C PHE A 30 10.51 -51.12 -15.92
N HIS A 31 10.05 -50.76 -14.73
CA HIS A 31 10.31 -51.59 -13.54
C HIS A 31 9.26 -51.39 -12.47
N ALA A 32 9.07 -52.37 -11.62
CA ALA A 32 8.27 -52.31 -10.41
C ALA A 32 9.19 -52.25 -9.16
N ARG A 33 8.78 -51.46 -8.17
CA ARG A 33 9.44 -51.43 -6.85
C ARG A 33 8.42 -51.76 -5.77
N ILE A 34 8.83 -52.57 -4.81
CA ILE A 34 8.08 -52.82 -3.59
C ILE A 34 8.66 -52.01 -2.45
N SER A 35 7.80 -51.36 -1.69
CA SER A 35 8.18 -50.60 -0.49
C SER A 35 8.37 -51.56 0.70
N PRO A 36 9.03 -51.16 1.81
CA PRO A 36 9.09 -51.96 3.03
C PRO A 36 7.73 -52.34 3.64
N LYS A 37 6.68 -51.57 3.30
CA LYS A 37 5.29 -51.83 3.71
C LYS A 37 4.53 -52.75 2.74
N GLY A 38 5.18 -53.32 1.71
CA GLY A 38 4.58 -54.20 0.74
C GLY A 38 3.85 -53.51 -0.46
N ALA A 39 3.76 -52.20 -0.47
CA ALA A 39 3.11 -51.49 -1.60
C ALA A 39 4.02 -51.51 -2.83
N ILE A 40 3.47 -51.89 -3.99
CA ILE A 40 4.20 -51.96 -5.26
C ILE A 40 3.80 -50.83 -6.18
N LYS A 41 4.81 -50.16 -6.74
CA LYS A 41 4.62 -49.07 -7.70
C LYS A 41 5.43 -49.33 -8.96
N TYR A 42 4.87 -48.92 -10.10
CA TYR A 42 5.50 -48.97 -11.42
C TYR A 42 6.24 -47.69 -11.73
N TYR A 43 7.38 -47.80 -12.36
CA TYR A 43 8.24 -46.68 -12.74
C TYR A 43 8.79 -46.88 -14.16
N PHE A 44 9.08 -45.74 -14.80
CA PHE A 44 9.82 -45.70 -16.05
C PHE A 44 11.13 -44.94 -15.85
N TYR A 45 12.26 -45.65 -16.01
CA TYR A 45 13.59 -45.07 -15.98
C TYR A 45 14.02 -44.70 -17.39
N TYR A 46 14.45 -43.49 -17.60
CA TYR A 46 15.00 -43.02 -18.86
C TYR A 46 16.15 -42.05 -18.66
N ARG A 47 16.88 -41.76 -19.75
CA ARG A 47 17.93 -40.74 -19.80
C ARG A 47 17.63 -39.80 -20.96
N LEU A 48 17.61 -38.50 -20.67
CA LEU A 48 17.41 -37.45 -21.65
C LEU A 48 18.38 -36.31 -21.37
N ASN A 49 19.06 -35.77 -22.39
CA ASN A 49 20.03 -34.68 -22.28
C ASN A 49 21.06 -34.86 -21.16
N GLY A 50 21.58 -36.09 -21.01
CA GLY A 50 22.54 -36.45 -19.97
C GLY A 50 21.99 -36.67 -18.57
N LYS A 51 20.72 -36.28 -18.31
CA LYS A 51 20.05 -36.41 -17.01
C LYS A 51 19.34 -37.76 -16.89
N GLN A 52 19.46 -38.42 -15.76
CA GLN A 52 18.73 -39.64 -15.42
C GLN A 52 17.42 -39.28 -14.71
N ARG A 53 16.32 -39.92 -15.11
CA ARG A 53 14.97 -39.71 -14.58
C ARG A 53 14.35 -41.05 -14.21
N ASN A 54 13.48 -41.01 -13.18
CA ASN A 54 12.70 -42.16 -12.74
C ASN A 54 11.25 -41.74 -12.55
N TYR A 55 10.47 -41.87 -13.62
CA TYR A 55 9.09 -41.39 -13.68
C TYR A 55 8.14 -42.39 -13.03
N LEU A 56 7.30 -41.97 -12.08
CA LEU A 56 6.27 -42.80 -11.47
C LEU A 56 5.10 -42.95 -12.44
N ILE A 57 4.79 -44.19 -12.83
CA ILE A 57 3.65 -44.56 -13.68
C ILE A 57 2.38 -44.70 -12.84
N GLY A 58 2.45 -45.42 -11.71
CA GLY A 58 1.29 -45.62 -10.82
C GLY A 58 1.49 -46.76 -9.81
N SER A 59 0.43 -47.04 -9.04
CA SER A 59 0.42 -48.16 -8.08
C SER A 59 -0.06 -49.44 -8.74
N ALA A 60 0.48 -50.58 -8.31
CA ALA A 60 -0.03 -51.92 -8.73
C ALA A 60 -1.44 -52.23 -8.20
N ASP A 61 -1.92 -51.46 -7.22
CA ASP A 61 -3.30 -51.54 -6.72
C ASP A 61 -4.32 -50.92 -7.69
N SER A 62 -3.90 -49.93 -8.48
CA SER A 62 -4.74 -49.19 -9.40
C SER A 62 -4.49 -49.50 -10.88
N LEU A 63 -3.33 -50.08 -11.23
CA LEU A 63 -2.94 -50.38 -12.61
C LEU A 63 -2.50 -51.85 -12.74
N THR A 64 -3.05 -52.54 -13.73
CA THR A 64 -2.51 -53.85 -14.13
C THR A 64 -1.14 -53.71 -14.81
N PRO A 65 -0.27 -54.72 -14.79
CA PRO A 65 1.01 -54.71 -15.50
C PRO A 65 0.89 -54.36 -16.98
N THR A 66 -0.17 -54.76 -17.66
CA THR A 66 -0.42 -54.43 -19.08
C THR A 66 -0.71 -52.96 -19.24
N GLN A 67 -1.62 -52.39 -18.46
CA GLN A 67 -1.92 -50.96 -18.47
C GLN A 67 -0.67 -50.10 -18.15
N ALA A 68 0.09 -50.50 -17.12
CA ALA A 68 1.34 -49.83 -16.79
C ALA A 68 2.35 -49.87 -17.94
N ARG A 69 2.45 -51.02 -18.66
CA ARG A 69 3.35 -51.18 -19.81
C ARG A 69 2.92 -50.26 -21.01
N ASP A 70 1.63 -50.16 -21.23
CA ASP A 70 1.11 -49.30 -22.34
C ASP A 70 1.37 -47.82 -22.02
N LEU A 71 1.18 -47.39 -20.77
CA LEU A 71 1.57 -46.04 -20.34
C LEU A 71 3.07 -45.81 -20.48
N VAL A 72 3.91 -46.79 -20.14
CA VAL A 72 5.38 -46.67 -20.34
C VAL A 72 5.74 -46.53 -21.80
N LYS A 73 5.09 -47.29 -22.71
CA LYS A 73 5.30 -47.15 -24.17
C LYS A 73 4.98 -45.74 -24.66
N GLU A 74 3.84 -45.20 -24.22
CA GLU A 74 3.43 -43.82 -24.55
C GLU A 74 4.51 -42.82 -24.08
N LYS A 75 4.91 -42.90 -22.80
CA LYS A 75 5.92 -42.00 -22.23
C LYS A 75 7.29 -42.17 -22.87
N ALA A 76 7.66 -43.38 -23.21
CA ALA A 76 8.90 -43.67 -23.97
C ALA A 76 8.91 -43.04 -25.36
N GLY A 77 7.75 -43.02 -26.04
CA GLY A 77 7.59 -42.32 -27.33
C GLY A 77 7.82 -40.81 -27.19
N LEU A 78 7.25 -40.17 -26.14
CA LEU A 78 7.49 -38.75 -25.84
C LEU A 78 8.97 -38.46 -25.53
N VAL A 79 9.61 -39.32 -24.76
CA VAL A 79 11.06 -39.18 -24.45
C VAL A 79 11.90 -39.33 -25.71
N ALA A 80 11.54 -40.25 -26.58
CA ALA A 80 12.23 -40.46 -27.87
C ALA A 80 12.10 -39.24 -28.81
N SER A 81 10.98 -38.49 -28.69
CA SER A 81 10.79 -37.20 -29.39
C SER A 81 11.43 -36.00 -28.71
N GLY A 82 12.19 -36.23 -27.63
CA GLY A 82 12.93 -35.16 -26.89
C GLY A 82 12.18 -34.49 -25.78
N ILE A 83 10.99 -34.98 -25.39
CA ILE A 83 10.18 -34.41 -24.31
C ILE A 83 10.52 -35.06 -22.97
N ASP A 84 10.92 -34.26 -21.96
CA ASP A 84 11.11 -34.74 -20.59
C ASP A 84 9.74 -34.84 -19.86
N VAL A 85 9.22 -36.09 -19.81
CA VAL A 85 7.89 -36.35 -19.20
C VAL A 85 7.82 -36.04 -17.70
N GLN A 86 8.94 -36.09 -16.98
CA GLN A 86 9.02 -35.69 -15.57
C GLN A 86 8.88 -34.16 -15.45
N GLU A 87 9.56 -33.42 -16.28
CA GLU A 87 9.51 -31.96 -16.31
C GLU A 87 8.14 -31.45 -16.74
N SER A 88 7.57 -32.05 -17.79
CA SER A 88 6.20 -31.76 -18.24
C SER A 88 5.15 -32.00 -17.16
N ARG A 89 5.31 -33.03 -16.36
CA ARG A 89 4.43 -33.30 -15.22
C ARG A 89 4.55 -32.23 -14.13
N HIS A 90 5.78 -31.87 -13.75
CA HIS A 90 6.02 -30.82 -12.76
C HIS A 90 5.49 -29.46 -13.24
N GLU A 91 5.63 -29.18 -14.53
CA GLU A 91 5.07 -27.97 -15.11
C GLU A 91 3.53 -27.96 -15.04
N ALA A 92 2.90 -29.09 -15.40
CA ALA A 92 1.43 -29.24 -15.28
C ALA A 92 0.95 -29.10 -13.82
N GLU A 93 1.66 -29.70 -12.87
CA GLU A 93 1.35 -29.59 -11.42
C GLU A 93 1.50 -28.13 -10.94
N LYS A 94 2.53 -27.40 -11.39
CA LYS A 94 2.69 -25.97 -11.10
C LYS A 94 1.57 -25.11 -11.69
N ILE A 95 1.18 -25.40 -12.93
CA ILE A 95 0.07 -24.69 -13.59
C ILE A 95 -1.23 -24.92 -12.82
N GLU A 96 -1.51 -26.15 -12.40
CA GLU A 96 -2.70 -26.47 -11.62
C GLU A 96 -2.70 -25.81 -10.25
N MET A 97 -1.55 -25.80 -9.56
CA MET A 97 -1.38 -25.08 -8.30
C MET A 97 -1.58 -23.57 -8.49
N ARG A 98 -1.06 -22.97 -9.56
CA ARG A 98 -1.30 -21.55 -9.90
C ARG A 98 -2.78 -21.28 -10.17
N LYS A 99 -3.47 -22.17 -10.87
CA LYS A 99 -4.92 -22.03 -11.15
C LYS A 99 -5.78 -22.12 -9.90
N SER A 100 -5.38 -22.89 -8.90
CA SER A 100 -6.12 -23.06 -7.64
C SER A 100 -5.80 -21.96 -6.60
N LEU A 101 -4.76 -21.13 -6.79
CA LEU A 101 -4.36 -20.11 -5.82
C LEU A 101 -5.46 -19.05 -5.66
N THR A 102 -6.07 -19.00 -4.47
CA THR A 102 -7.13 -18.05 -4.16
C THR A 102 -6.57 -16.65 -3.84
N LEU A 103 -7.41 -15.61 -3.95
CA LEU A 103 -7.05 -14.26 -3.53
C LEU A 103 -6.66 -14.24 -2.04
N ARG A 104 -7.36 -14.99 -1.19
CA ARG A 104 -7.06 -15.11 0.25
C ARG A 104 -5.64 -15.62 0.49
N SER A 105 -5.31 -16.78 -0.09
CA SER A 105 -3.98 -17.39 0.08
C SER A 105 -2.88 -16.48 -0.46
N PHE A 106 -3.08 -15.89 -1.65
CA PHE A 106 -2.11 -14.94 -2.20
C PHE A 106 -1.86 -13.74 -1.28
N LEU A 107 -2.93 -13.14 -0.74
CA LEU A 107 -2.81 -11.99 0.17
C LEU A 107 -2.12 -12.36 1.48
N ALA A 108 -2.44 -13.53 2.06
CA ALA A 108 -1.93 -13.95 3.36
C ALA A 108 -0.48 -14.46 3.30
N ASP A 109 -0.17 -15.30 2.30
CA ASP A 109 1.08 -16.06 2.25
C ASP A 109 2.20 -15.33 1.48
N HIS A 110 1.83 -14.40 0.60
CA HIS A 110 2.81 -13.73 -0.28
C HIS A 110 2.75 -12.20 -0.21
N TYR A 111 1.57 -11.59 -0.30
CA TYR A 111 1.44 -10.15 -0.45
C TYR A 111 1.59 -9.37 0.85
N LYS A 112 1.20 -9.97 1.98
CA LYS A 112 1.27 -9.34 3.32
C LYS A 112 2.70 -8.98 3.71
N ASP A 113 3.63 -9.92 3.57
CA ASP A 113 5.03 -9.71 3.95
C ASP A 113 5.70 -8.67 3.04
N TYR A 114 5.37 -8.67 1.76
CA TYR A 114 5.78 -7.62 0.83
C TYR A 114 5.28 -6.23 1.27
N LEU A 115 4.02 -6.11 1.68
CA LEU A 115 3.48 -4.83 2.19
C LEU A 115 4.22 -4.37 3.44
N ILE A 116 4.56 -5.28 4.35
CA ILE A 116 5.32 -4.99 5.57
C ILE A 116 6.72 -4.50 5.21
N ALA A 117 7.42 -5.17 4.31
CA ALA A 117 8.74 -4.76 3.84
C ALA A 117 8.71 -3.39 3.15
N LEU A 118 7.66 -3.11 2.36
CA LEU A 118 7.53 -1.84 1.64
C LEU A 118 7.19 -0.66 2.56
N ASN A 119 6.23 -0.83 3.46
CA ASN A 119 5.81 0.21 4.40
C ASN A 119 5.09 -0.39 5.62
N PRO A 120 5.81 -0.70 6.71
CA PRO A 120 5.24 -1.32 7.90
C PRO A 120 4.04 -0.58 8.48
N LYS A 121 4.10 0.77 8.50
CA LYS A 121 3.03 1.62 9.07
C LYS A 121 1.71 1.54 8.30
N ARG A 122 1.74 1.21 7.00
CA ARG A 122 0.56 1.16 6.12
C ARG A 122 0.18 -0.26 5.68
N ALA A 123 1.02 -1.25 5.96
CA ALA A 123 0.82 -2.63 5.54
C ALA A 123 -0.55 -3.16 5.96
N LYS A 124 -0.85 -3.09 7.26
CA LYS A 124 -2.13 -3.54 7.83
C LYS A 124 -3.32 -2.86 7.16
N GLN A 125 -3.28 -1.53 6.99
CA GLN A 125 -4.36 -0.77 6.35
C GLN A 125 -4.57 -1.20 4.89
N SER A 126 -3.47 -1.38 4.12
CA SER A 126 -3.55 -1.79 2.71
C SER A 126 -4.10 -3.21 2.58
N TYR A 127 -3.65 -4.14 3.41
CA TYR A 127 -4.16 -5.51 3.46
C TYR A 127 -5.67 -5.54 3.81
N MET A 128 -6.05 -4.90 4.92
CA MET A 128 -7.45 -4.89 5.38
C MET A 128 -8.38 -4.19 4.38
N CYS A 129 -7.88 -3.16 3.67
CA CYS A 129 -8.65 -2.51 2.62
C CYS A 129 -9.05 -3.50 1.53
N ILE A 130 -8.14 -4.36 1.07
CA ILE A 130 -8.46 -5.37 0.05
C ILE A 130 -9.36 -6.45 0.65
N ALA A 131 -8.99 -7.02 1.80
CA ALA A 131 -9.72 -8.12 2.42
C ALA A 131 -11.18 -7.76 2.72
N ASN A 132 -11.42 -6.58 3.32
CA ASN A 132 -12.78 -6.16 3.67
C ASN A 132 -13.61 -5.68 2.47
N SER A 133 -12.95 -5.03 1.49
CA SER A 133 -13.69 -4.51 0.33
C SER A 133 -14.09 -5.59 -0.66
N PHE A 134 -13.28 -6.64 -0.78
CA PHE A 134 -13.45 -7.72 -1.75
C PHE A 134 -13.60 -9.08 -1.07
N GLU A 135 -14.25 -9.10 0.10
CA GLU A 135 -14.47 -10.32 0.89
C GLU A 135 -15.12 -11.45 0.07
N HIS A 136 -16.10 -11.11 -0.76
CA HIS A 136 -16.82 -12.03 -1.65
C HIS A 136 -15.94 -12.66 -2.75
N LEU A 137 -14.72 -12.15 -2.96
CA LEU A 137 -13.77 -12.68 -3.95
C LEU A 137 -12.61 -13.43 -3.30
N LEU A 138 -12.48 -13.41 -1.97
CA LEU A 138 -11.32 -13.96 -1.29
C LEU A 138 -11.06 -15.44 -1.57
N ASP A 139 -12.12 -16.23 -1.69
CA ASP A 139 -12.01 -17.67 -1.89
C ASP A 139 -12.06 -18.08 -3.37
N ARG A 140 -12.10 -17.11 -4.28
CA ARG A 140 -12.00 -17.35 -5.72
C ARG A 140 -10.54 -17.43 -6.16
N PRO A 141 -10.20 -18.31 -7.11
CA PRO A 141 -8.89 -18.32 -7.75
C PRO A 141 -8.56 -16.94 -8.36
N LEU A 142 -7.31 -16.49 -8.21
CA LEU A 142 -6.87 -15.20 -8.77
C LEU A 142 -7.12 -15.09 -10.28
N ALA A 143 -6.86 -16.17 -11.02
CA ALA A 143 -7.04 -16.24 -12.46
C ALA A 143 -8.50 -16.06 -12.90
N ASP A 144 -9.46 -16.35 -12.01
CA ASP A 144 -10.89 -16.30 -12.30
C ASP A 144 -11.54 -14.96 -11.95
N ILE A 145 -10.83 -14.07 -11.25
CA ILE A 145 -11.31 -12.73 -10.90
C ILE A 145 -11.16 -11.82 -12.12
N LYS A 146 -12.29 -11.39 -12.69
CA LYS A 146 -12.34 -10.58 -13.90
C LYS A 146 -12.64 -9.10 -13.59
N ALA A 147 -12.37 -8.23 -14.54
CA ALA A 147 -12.72 -6.81 -14.43
C ALA A 147 -14.22 -6.59 -14.20
N TRP A 148 -15.08 -7.49 -14.70
CA TRP A 148 -16.51 -7.41 -14.50
C TRP A 148 -16.91 -7.57 -13.04
N ASP A 149 -16.32 -8.48 -12.29
CA ASP A 149 -16.59 -8.68 -10.85
C ASP A 149 -16.32 -7.38 -10.08
N ILE A 150 -15.21 -6.72 -10.41
CA ILE A 150 -14.83 -5.46 -9.78
C ILE A 150 -15.73 -4.30 -10.25
N GLN A 151 -16.14 -4.30 -11.52
CA GLN A 151 -17.06 -3.29 -12.04
C GLN A 151 -18.44 -3.39 -11.38
N GLN A 152 -18.93 -4.58 -11.11
CA GLN A 152 -20.17 -4.80 -10.35
C GLN A 152 -20.03 -4.24 -8.93
N TRP A 153 -18.94 -4.56 -8.23
CA TRP A 153 -18.66 -4.02 -6.90
C TRP A 153 -18.61 -2.48 -6.90
N VAL A 154 -17.92 -1.87 -7.87
CA VAL A 154 -17.88 -0.40 -8.03
C VAL A 154 -19.28 0.17 -8.17
N THR A 155 -20.13 -0.44 -9.01
CA THR A 155 -21.51 0.01 -9.27
C THR A 155 -22.35 -0.08 -8.00
N GLU A 156 -22.23 -1.18 -7.25
CA GLU A 156 -22.94 -1.37 -5.99
C GLU A 156 -22.51 -0.36 -4.93
N ARG A 157 -21.20 -0.13 -4.75
CA ARG A 157 -20.68 0.84 -3.78
C ARG A 157 -21.12 2.28 -4.11
N ARG A 158 -21.27 2.62 -5.39
CA ARG A 158 -21.83 3.89 -5.82
C ARG A 158 -23.31 4.00 -5.46
N LYS A 159 -24.12 2.97 -5.70
CA LYS A 159 -25.54 2.95 -5.31
C LYS A 159 -25.71 3.15 -3.79
N LEU A 160 -24.77 2.64 -2.99
CA LEU A 160 -24.72 2.83 -1.54
C LEU A 160 -24.15 4.19 -1.11
N GLY A 161 -23.95 5.15 -2.04
CA GLY A 161 -23.48 6.50 -1.74
C GLY A 161 -22.03 6.60 -1.28
N ARG A 162 -21.20 5.57 -1.51
CA ARG A 162 -19.78 5.64 -1.14
C ARG A 162 -19.02 6.64 -2.01
N ALA A 163 -18.18 7.45 -1.37
CA ALA A 163 -17.37 8.45 -2.05
C ALA A 163 -16.51 7.85 -3.17
N PRO A 164 -16.51 8.41 -4.39
CA PRO A 164 -15.72 7.92 -5.52
C PRO A 164 -14.23 7.75 -5.20
N ALA A 165 -13.64 8.66 -4.43
CA ALA A 165 -12.24 8.56 -4.01
C ALA A 165 -11.96 7.31 -3.13
N THR A 166 -12.91 6.90 -2.28
CA THR A 166 -12.80 5.69 -1.48
C THR A 166 -12.87 4.45 -2.35
N ILE A 167 -13.80 4.44 -3.32
CA ILE A 167 -13.94 3.34 -4.29
C ILE A 167 -12.66 3.21 -5.11
N GLU A 168 -12.15 4.31 -5.65
CA GLU A 168 -10.90 4.36 -6.41
C GLU A 168 -9.72 3.85 -5.59
N TYR A 169 -9.61 4.26 -4.33
CA TYR A 169 -8.56 3.80 -3.43
C TYR A 169 -8.57 2.29 -3.27
N CYS A 170 -9.74 1.67 -3.01
CA CYS A 170 -9.87 0.23 -2.86
C CYS A 170 -9.52 -0.53 -4.15
N VAL A 171 -10.04 -0.09 -5.28
CA VAL A 171 -9.74 -0.71 -6.59
C VAL A 171 -8.26 -0.60 -6.93
N ASN A 172 -7.63 0.55 -6.66
CA ASN A 172 -6.20 0.72 -6.92
C ASN A 172 -5.32 -0.16 -6.00
N ARG A 173 -5.76 -0.44 -4.75
CA ARG A 173 -5.08 -1.42 -3.88
C ARG A 173 -5.17 -2.84 -4.42
N LEU A 174 -6.35 -3.25 -4.89
CA LEU A 174 -6.52 -4.55 -5.53
C LEU A 174 -5.68 -4.66 -6.81
N ARG A 175 -5.71 -3.63 -7.67
CA ARG A 175 -4.87 -3.59 -8.89
C ARG A 175 -3.39 -3.74 -8.56
N ALA A 176 -2.91 -3.09 -7.52
CA ALA A 176 -1.52 -3.22 -7.09
C ALA A 176 -1.18 -4.66 -6.67
N ALA A 177 -2.08 -5.34 -5.96
CA ALA A 177 -1.91 -6.74 -5.59
C ALA A 177 -1.87 -7.65 -6.82
N PHE A 178 -2.78 -7.45 -7.78
CA PHE A 178 -2.82 -8.23 -9.02
C PHE A 178 -1.61 -7.96 -9.93
N ASN A 179 -1.13 -6.72 -10.02
CA ASN A 179 0.12 -6.42 -10.73
C ASN A 179 1.30 -7.21 -10.13
N ARG A 180 1.37 -7.32 -8.80
CA ARG A 180 2.40 -8.15 -8.14
C ARG A 180 2.20 -9.63 -8.40
N ALA A 181 0.97 -10.11 -8.43
CA ALA A 181 0.69 -11.51 -8.77
C ALA A 181 1.17 -11.87 -10.19
N VAL A 182 1.03 -10.95 -11.15
CA VAL A 182 1.59 -11.11 -12.51
C VAL A 182 3.12 -11.05 -12.50
N GLU A 183 3.70 -10.06 -11.83
CA GLU A 183 5.15 -9.84 -11.76
C GLU A 183 5.87 -11.01 -11.06
N TRP A 184 5.22 -11.65 -10.11
CA TRP A 184 5.72 -12.84 -9.41
C TRP A 184 5.28 -14.16 -10.06
N GLU A 185 4.70 -14.10 -11.25
CA GLU A 185 4.30 -15.24 -12.07
C GLU A 185 3.26 -16.17 -11.42
N PHE A 186 2.44 -15.68 -10.46
CA PHE A 186 1.30 -16.42 -9.91
C PHE A 186 0.13 -16.48 -10.90
N ILE A 187 -0.02 -15.49 -11.76
CA ILE A 187 -0.97 -15.44 -12.87
C ILE A 187 -0.29 -14.83 -14.10
N ASP A 188 -0.72 -15.22 -15.29
CA ASP A 188 -0.10 -14.74 -16.53
C ASP A 188 -0.47 -13.28 -16.83
N SER A 189 -1.70 -12.88 -16.57
CA SER A 189 -2.20 -11.53 -16.82
C SER A 189 -3.49 -11.23 -16.06
N HIS A 190 -3.87 -9.96 -15.99
CA HIS A 190 -5.19 -9.53 -15.55
C HIS A 190 -5.66 -8.29 -16.32
N ASN A 191 -6.98 -8.08 -16.40
CA ASN A 191 -7.60 -6.95 -17.10
C ASN A 191 -8.25 -5.91 -16.18
N LEU A 192 -7.87 -5.86 -14.89
CA LEU A 192 -8.47 -4.92 -13.92
C LEU A 192 -8.28 -3.45 -14.27
N ARG A 193 -7.37 -3.12 -15.20
CA ARG A 193 -7.20 -1.75 -15.72
C ARG A 193 -8.43 -1.27 -16.50
N SER A 194 -9.23 -2.16 -17.07
CA SER A 194 -10.45 -1.81 -17.83
C SER A 194 -11.61 -1.37 -16.94
N VAL A 195 -11.54 -1.58 -15.63
CA VAL A 195 -12.58 -1.11 -14.69
C VAL A 195 -12.71 0.40 -14.76
N LYS A 196 -13.91 0.89 -15.04
CA LYS A 196 -14.20 2.33 -15.16
C LYS A 196 -14.44 2.96 -13.80
N LEU A 197 -13.59 3.91 -13.45
CA LEU A 197 -13.70 4.74 -12.25
C LEU A 197 -14.10 6.17 -12.63
N ILE A 198 -14.94 6.81 -11.82
CA ILE A 198 -15.23 8.24 -12.00
C ILE A 198 -14.08 9.00 -11.36
N LYS A 199 -13.37 9.77 -12.14
CA LYS A 199 -12.43 10.75 -11.61
C LYS A 199 -13.22 11.88 -10.98
N GLN A 200 -12.97 12.16 -9.70
CA GLN A 200 -13.43 13.39 -9.09
C GLN A 200 -12.49 14.52 -9.45
N ASP A 201 -13.08 15.66 -9.77
CA ASP A 201 -12.34 16.91 -9.81
C ASP A 201 -12.10 17.39 -8.37
N ASN A 202 -10.91 17.10 -7.83
CA ASN A 202 -10.47 17.52 -6.51
C ASN A 202 -9.75 18.88 -6.57
N THR A 203 -10.03 19.70 -7.57
CA THR A 203 -9.36 20.99 -7.76
C THR A 203 -9.90 22.10 -6.85
N ARG A 204 -11.07 21.88 -6.21
CA ARG A 204 -11.62 22.88 -5.29
C ARG A 204 -10.65 23.15 -4.13
N ILE A 205 -10.17 24.39 -4.08
CA ILE A 205 -9.35 24.89 -2.99
C ILE A 205 -10.28 25.59 -2.00
N ARG A 206 -10.19 25.21 -0.72
CA ARG A 206 -10.87 25.87 0.38
C ARG A 206 -9.82 26.64 1.19
N TYR A 207 -10.01 27.94 1.31
CA TYR A 207 -9.28 28.82 2.21
C TYR A 207 -10.26 29.71 2.97
N LEU A 208 -9.85 30.31 4.06
CA LEU A 208 -10.70 31.20 4.88
C LEU A 208 -10.83 32.56 4.22
N SER A 209 -12.03 33.14 4.26
CA SER A 209 -12.20 34.55 4.04
C SER A 209 -11.60 35.36 5.19
N MET A 210 -11.49 36.68 5.04
CA MET A 210 -11.00 37.54 6.12
C MET A 210 -11.92 37.45 7.37
N GLU A 211 -13.21 37.41 7.16
CA GLU A 211 -14.22 37.28 8.23
C GLU A 211 -14.14 35.91 8.90
N GLU A 212 -13.94 34.84 8.13
CA GLU A 212 -13.77 33.49 8.69
C GLU A 212 -12.46 33.37 9.47
N GLU A 213 -11.37 33.99 8.97
CA GLU A 213 -10.09 34.04 9.67
C GLU A 213 -10.22 34.76 11.02
N GLN A 214 -10.94 35.89 11.05
CA GLN A 214 -11.21 36.62 12.28
C GLN A 214 -12.04 35.76 13.26
N ARG A 215 -13.16 35.17 12.81
CA ARG A 215 -13.97 34.27 13.65
C ARG A 215 -13.19 33.08 14.18
N LEU A 216 -12.26 32.54 13.40
CA LEU A 216 -11.36 31.46 13.86
C LEU A 216 -10.50 31.91 15.02
N PHE A 217 -9.91 33.10 14.94
CA PHE A 217 -9.08 33.66 16.03
C PHE A 217 -9.91 34.03 17.25
N ASP A 218 -11.08 34.63 17.07
CA ASP A 218 -12.02 34.94 18.16
C ASP A 218 -12.42 33.66 18.90
N GLY A 219 -12.79 32.60 18.16
CA GLY A 219 -13.13 31.31 18.74
C GLY A 219 -11.95 30.62 19.47
N ILE A 220 -10.70 30.83 19.02
CA ILE A 220 -9.52 30.38 19.77
C ILE A 220 -9.42 31.12 21.12
N GLN A 221 -9.64 32.43 21.15
CA GLN A 221 -9.60 33.22 22.40
C GLN A 221 -10.72 32.83 23.36
N ASP A 222 -11.95 32.66 22.85
CA ASP A 222 -13.09 32.21 23.67
C ASP A 222 -12.84 30.82 24.24
N ARG A 223 -12.34 29.91 23.46
CA ARG A 223 -11.91 28.58 23.95
C ARG A 223 -10.84 28.70 25.04
N ASN A 224 -9.83 29.50 24.83
CA ASN A 224 -8.75 29.69 25.81
C ASN A 224 -9.29 30.27 27.10
N GLN A 225 -10.20 31.22 27.02
CA GLN A 225 -10.88 31.80 28.20
C GLN A 225 -11.69 30.73 28.92
N SER A 226 -12.49 29.93 28.24
CA SER A 226 -13.26 28.83 28.84
C SER A 226 -12.38 27.81 29.57
N VAL A 227 -11.20 27.49 28.96
CA VAL A 227 -10.21 26.59 29.60
C VAL A 227 -9.64 27.20 30.87
N ARG A 228 -9.31 28.51 30.88
CA ARG A 228 -8.81 29.21 32.10
C ARG A 228 -9.84 29.26 33.20
N GLU A 229 -11.11 29.42 32.90
CA GLU A 229 -12.21 29.42 33.85
C GLU A 229 -12.47 28.03 34.44
N SER A 230 -12.37 26.99 33.64
CA SER A 230 -12.60 25.61 34.07
C SER A 230 -11.41 24.98 34.77
N ASP A 231 -10.16 25.40 34.46
CA ASP A 231 -8.92 24.86 35.04
C ASP A 231 -8.05 25.99 35.60
N LYS A 232 -8.14 26.20 36.91
CA LYS A 232 -7.38 27.24 37.62
C LYS A 232 -5.86 27.09 37.49
N THR A 233 -5.35 25.89 37.23
CA THR A 233 -3.91 25.67 37.01
C THR A 233 -3.41 26.33 35.73
N LYS A 234 -4.32 26.59 34.80
CA LYS A 234 -4.04 27.22 33.50
C LYS A 234 -4.35 28.72 33.48
N ALA A 235 -4.97 29.26 34.55
CA ALA A 235 -5.43 30.63 34.58
C ALA A 235 -4.31 31.66 34.31
N GLN A 236 -3.08 31.38 34.75
CA GLN A 236 -1.93 32.27 34.59
C GLN A 236 -1.02 31.89 33.41
N LEU A 237 -1.30 30.79 32.68
CA LEU A 237 -0.51 30.42 31.55
C LEU A 237 -0.78 31.33 30.36
N GLU A 238 0.24 31.70 29.65
CA GLU A 238 0.11 32.47 28.41
C GLU A 238 -0.65 31.66 27.38
N PHE A 239 -0.24 30.44 27.17
CA PHE A 239 -0.94 29.46 26.31
C PHE A 239 -1.55 28.38 27.23
N VAL A 240 -2.85 28.21 27.17
CA VAL A 240 -3.56 27.20 27.98
C VAL A 240 -3.20 25.76 27.57
N ASP A 241 -2.80 25.57 26.32
CA ASP A 241 -2.27 24.34 25.77
C ASP A 241 -1.61 24.59 24.39
N PHE A 242 -1.26 23.51 23.68
CA PHE A 242 -0.61 23.53 22.39
C PHE A 242 -1.49 24.02 21.21
N PHE A 243 -2.80 24.16 21.41
CA PHE A 243 -3.75 24.23 20.29
C PHE A 243 -3.63 25.56 19.51
N GLU A 244 -3.62 26.68 20.22
CA GLU A 244 -3.39 28.00 19.59
C GLU A 244 -2.01 28.05 18.89
N PRO A 245 -0.88 27.71 19.55
CA PRO A 245 0.42 27.65 18.89
C PRO A 245 0.45 26.76 17.65
N LEU A 246 -0.24 25.62 17.67
CA LEU A 246 -0.32 24.70 16.53
C LEU A 246 -1.08 25.30 15.34
N VAL A 247 -2.24 25.91 15.60
CA VAL A 247 -3.08 26.51 14.55
C VAL A 247 -2.39 27.71 13.91
N VAL A 248 -1.85 28.63 14.71
CA VAL A 248 -1.12 29.83 14.23
C VAL A 248 0.08 29.42 13.40
N THR A 249 0.85 28.42 13.86
CA THR A 249 2.00 27.91 13.08
C THR A 249 1.54 27.29 11.75
N ALA A 250 0.46 26.49 11.77
CA ALA A 250 -0.06 25.87 10.54
C ALA A 250 -0.47 26.91 9.50
N MET A 251 -1.14 28.00 9.94
CA MET A 251 -1.61 29.10 9.08
C MET A 251 -0.45 29.90 8.47
N ASN A 252 0.68 30.02 9.17
CA ASN A 252 1.78 30.89 8.77
C ASN A 252 2.97 30.14 8.13
N THR A 253 2.96 28.81 8.10
CA THR A 253 4.06 28.00 7.55
C THR A 253 3.60 27.05 6.45
N GLY A 254 2.31 26.76 6.36
CA GLY A 254 1.75 25.79 5.41
C GLY A 254 2.27 24.37 5.60
N MET A 255 2.83 24.03 6.78
CA MET A 255 3.32 22.68 7.09
C MET A 255 2.20 21.64 7.02
N ARG A 256 2.55 20.40 6.68
CA ARG A 256 1.60 19.29 6.78
C ARG A 256 1.36 18.92 8.26
N LYS A 257 0.16 18.42 8.57
CA LYS A 257 -0.18 17.97 9.93
C LYS A 257 0.92 17.07 10.54
N GLY A 258 1.41 16.08 9.80
CA GLY A 258 2.45 15.19 10.29
C GLY A 258 3.80 15.88 10.53
N GLU A 259 4.14 16.89 9.73
CA GLU A 259 5.36 17.69 9.89
C GLU A 259 5.28 18.56 11.14
N LEU A 260 4.11 19.15 11.42
CA LEU A 260 3.85 19.93 12.64
C LEU A 260 3.98 19.04 13.90
N LEU A 261 3.27 17.91 13.93
CA LEU A 261 3.25 17.03 15.08
C LEU A 261 4.59 16.35 15.39
N THR A 262 5.49 16.30 14.42
CA THR A 262 6.84 15.73 14.59
C THR A 262 7.94 16.79 14.61
N LEU A 263 7.59 18.08 14.66
CA LEU A 263 8.55 19.16 14.73
C LEU A 263 9.23 19.18 16.09
N LYS A 264 10.56 19.15 16.08
CA LYS A 264 11.40 19.27 17.27
C LYS A 264 12.07 20.63 17.35
N TRP A 265 12.36 21.09 18.55
CA TRP A 265 13.05 22.34 18.78
C TRP A 265 14.47 22.36 18.16
N GLU A 266 15.17 21.24 18.10
CA GLU A 266 16.47 21.12 17.40
C GLU A 266 16.42 21.50 15.91
N HIS A 267 15.22 21.50 15.32
CA HIS A 267 14.99 21.87 13.92
C HIS A 267 14.48 23.31 13.76
N VAL A 268 14.38 24.08 14.85
CA VAL A 268 13.92 25.48 14.86
C VAL A 268 15.07 26.37 15.26
N SER A 269 15.46 27.30 14.41
CA SER A 269 16.47 28.31 14.68
C SER A 269 15.78 29.66 14.87
N LEU A 270 15.47 30.03 16.11
CA LEU A 270 14.86 31.32 16.42
C LEU A 270 15.79 32.49 16.02
N PRO A 271 17.11 32.47 16.35
CA PRO A 271 18.02 33.56 15.95
C PRO A 271 18.10 33.77 14.45
N ASN A 272 18.07 32.69 13.66
CA ASN A 272 18.15 32.75 12.20
C ASN A 272 16.77 32.80 11.52
N ARG A 273 15.69 32.78 12.30
CA ARG A 273 14.30 32.93 11.86
C ARG A 273 13.88 31.88 10.80
N TYR A 274 14.21 30.60 11.01
CA TYR A 274 13.73 29.51 10.15
C TYR A 274 13.53 28.21 10.93
N LEU A 275 12.74 27.33 10.33
CA LEU A 275 12.64 25.93 10.72
C LEU A 275 12.98 25.01 9.56
N THR A 276 13.44 23.81 9.87
CA THR A 276 13.84 22.81 8.87
C THR A 276 12.97 21.57 8.98
N ILE A 277 12.33 21.20 7.87
CA ILE A 277 11.61 19.92 7.74
C ILE A 277 12.55 18.90 7.13
N ARG A 278 12.94 17.89 7.92
CA ARG A 278 13.83 16.82 7.45
C ARG A 278 13.13 15.85 6.51
N SER A 279 13.90 15.24 5.62
CA SER A 279 13.43 14.27 4.62
C SER A 279 12.67 13.07 5.23
N GLU A 280 13.04 12.65 6.44
CA GLU A 280 12.42 11.56 7.19
C GLU A 280 10.95 11.86 7.54
N ASN A 281 10.67 13.12 7.86
CA ASN A 281 9.35 13.62 8.24
C ASN A 281 8.58 14.19 7.03
N ALA A 282 9.25 14.39 5.89
CA ALA A 282 8.67 14.97 4.70
C ALA A 282 8.07 13.88 3.79
N LYS A 283 6.81 14.04 3.38
CA LYS A 283 6.19 13.16 2.37
C LYS A 283 6.97 13.15 1.04
N SER A 284 7.66 14.24 0.71
CA SER A 284 8.49 14.39 -0.49
C SER A 284 9.88 13.75 -0.38
N LYS A 285 10.26 13.25 0.81
CA LYS A 285 11.62 12.76 1.11
C LYS A 285 12.73 13.77 0.78
N LYS A 286 12.41 15.07 0.78
CA LYS A 286 13.37 16.17 0.57
C LYS A 286 13.32 17.08 1.78
N THR A 287 14.49 17.44 2.30
CA THR A 287 14.66 18.48 3.33
C THR A 287 14.30 19.84 2.74
N ARG A 288 13.60 20.67 3.51
CA ARG A 288 13.34 22.08 3.15
C ARG A 288 13.36 22.96 4.37
N THR A 289 13.67 24.22 4.14
CA THR A 289 13.65 25.27 5.16
C THR A 289 12.45 26.17 4.94
N ILE A 290 11.79 26.58 6.01
CA ILE A 290 10.66 27.51 6.01
C ILE A 290 11.06 28.72 6.86
N PRO A 291 11.13 29.93 6.30
CA PRO A 291 11.34 31.15 7.06
C PRO A 291 10.20 31.38 8.06
N LEU A 292 10.51 31.92 9.23
CA LEU A 292 9.54 32.33 10.23
C LEU A 292 9.22 33.83 10.06
N ASN A 293 7.95 34.14 9.87
CA ASN A 293 7.48 35.51 9.97
C ASN A 293 7.44 35.97 11.45
N ASP A 294 7.24 37.27 11.68
CA ASP A 294 7.25 37.84 13.03
C ASP A 294 6.19 37.18 13.93
N THR A 295 5.03 36.83 13.40
CA THR A 295 3.96 36.17 14.13
C THR A 295 4.41 34.82 14.72
N VAL A 296 5.03 33.97 13.90
CA VAL A 296 5.49 32.63 14.36
C VAL A 296 6.75 32.75 15.21
N LEU A 297 7.63 33.69 14.90
CA LEU A 297 8.83 33.92 15.71
C LEU A 297 8.45 34.30 17.14
N ASN A 298 7.67 35.37 17.32
CA ASN A 298 7.18 35.82 18.63
C ASN A 298 6.39 34.73 19.37
N LEU A 299 5.55 33.98 18.64
CA LEU A 299 4.82 32.85 19.20
C LEU A 299 5.78 31.78 19.74
N PHE A 300 6.79 31.40 18.97
CA PHE A 300 7.74 30.36 19.34
C PHE A 300 8.65 30.77 20.49
N GLU A 301 9.07 32.02 20.58
CA GLU A 301 9.84 32.53 21.72
C GLU A 301 9.04 32.38 23.02
N ARG A 302 7.81 32.83 23.03
CA ARG A 302 6.90 32.77 24.19
C ARG A 302 6.51 31.32 24.51
N TRP A 303 6.18 30.51 23.49
CA TRP A 303 5.83 29.10 23.66
C TRP A 303 7.01 28.27 24.17
N ARG A 304 8.24 28.55 23.69
CA ARG A 304 9.46 27.91 24.18
C ARG A 304 9.78 28.29 25.63
N ALA A 305 9.59 29.52 26.02
CA ALA A 305 9.78 29.96 27.37
C ALA A 305 8.84 29.22 28.36
N GLN A 306 7.60 28.96 27.93
CA GLN A 306 6.63 28.19 28.73
C GLN A 306 6.91 26.67 28.75
N ASN A 307 7.61 26.12 27.75
CA ASN A 307 7.87 24.69 27.57
C ASN A 307 9.36 24.41 27.34
N SER A 308 10.23 24.91 28.19
CA SER A 308 11.69 24.90 28.05
C SER A 308 12.27 23.49 27.91
N ASP A 309 11.69 22.50 28.59
CA ASP A 309 12.21 21.13 28.70
C ASP A 309 11.68 20.18 27.65
N ALA A 310 10.80 20.65 26.75
CA ALA A 310 10.20 19.80 25.72
C ALA A 310 11.15 19.61 24.51
N ASP A 311 11.30 18.39 24.04
CA ASP A 311 12.02 18.09 22.79
C ASP A 311 11.19 18.48 21.56
N TYR A 312 9.89 18.20 21.59
CA TYR A 312 8.97 18.55 20.50
C TYR A 312 8.40 19.96 20.69
N VAL A 313 8.14 20.64 19.56
CA VAL A 313 7.55 22.00 19.61
C VAL A 313 6.12 21.94 20.14
N PHE A 314 5.34 20.97 19.70
CA PHE A 314 3.95 20.83 20.14
C PHE A 314 3.79 19.59 21.03
N VAL A 315 3.52 19.85 22.31
CA VAL A 315 3.40 18.82 23.34
C VAL A 315 2.13 19.01 24.18
N SER A 316 1.65 17.90 24.71
CA SER A 316 0.64 17.88 25.77
C SER A 316 1.21 17.04 26.90
N ASN A 317 1.34 17.62 28.13
CA ASN A 317 1.97 16.95 29.27
C ASN A 317 3.37 16.38 28.93
N ASN A 318 4.20 17.16 28.26
CA ASN A 318 5.55 16.80 27.78
C ASN A 318 5.58 15.59 26.82
N GLN A 319 4.46 15.17 26.27
CA GLN A 319 4.39 14.10 25.27
C GLN A 319 3.98 14.66 23.91
N PRO A 320 4.48 14.07 22.80
CA PRO A 320 4.04 14.43 21.46
C PRO A 320 2.52 14.30 21.32
N ILE A 321 1.91 15.22 20.57
CA ILE A 321 0.47 15.20 20.32
C ILE A 321 0.14 14.16 19.26
N GLU A 322 -0.73 13.23 19.60
CA GLU A 322 -1.23 12.23 18.64
C GLU A 322 -2.55 12.66 18.00
N PHE A 323 -3.40 13.33 18.77
CA PHE A 323 -4.77 13.60 18.34
C PHE A 323 -5.29 14.96 18.85
N PHE A 324 -5.88 15.75 17.93
CA PHE A 324 -6.52 17.02 18.23
C PHE A 324 -7.77 17.28 17.36
N GLN A 325 -8.33 16.24 16.78
CA GLN A 325 -9.46 16.40 15.84
C GLN A 325 -10.72 16.93 16.52
N TYR A 326 -10.99 16.51 17.76
CA TYR A 326 -12.18 16.99 18.50
C TYR A 326 -12.11 18.49 18.82
N PRO A 327 -11.04 19.04 19.43
CA PRO A 327 -10.97 20.48 19.65
C PRO A 327 -10.98 21.29 18.34
N TRP A 328 -10.42 20.75 17.25
CA TRP A 328 -10.51 21.39 15.94
C TRP A 328 -11.94 21.46 15.42
N GLN A 329 -12.70 20.38 15.51
CA GLN A 329 -14.11 20.36 15.06
C GLN A 329 -15.00 21.24 15.93
N ALA A 330 -14.78 21.26 17.25
CA ALA A 330 -15.50 22.15 18.15
C ALA A 330 -15.26 23.61 17.81
N LEU A 331 -14.00 24.02 17.62
CA LEU A 331 -13.62 25.36 17.20
C LEU A 331 -14.30 25.78 15.89
N LEU A 332 -14.28 24.94 14.86
CA LEU A 332 -14.91 25.26 13.58
C LEU A 332 -16.44 25.46 13.70
N LYS A 333 -17.07 24.65 14.57
CA LYS A 333 -18.51 24.77 14.84
C LYS A 333 -18.84 26.07 15.56
N GLU A 334 -18.06 26.45 16.58
CA GLU A 334 -18.23 27.71 17.34
C GLU A 334 -17.97 28.94 16.46
N ALA A 335 -16.95 28.87 15.60
CA ALA A 335 -16.60 29.94 14.67
C ALA A 335 -17.52 30.01 13.42
N ASP A 336 -18.53 29.13 13.31
CA ASP A 336 -19.40 29.02 12.15
C ASP A 336 -18.62 28.92 10.82
N ILE A 337 -17.65 27.96 10.80
CA ILE A 337 -16.81 27.70 9.64
C ILE A 337 -17.12 26.30 9.11
N GLU A 338 -17.79 26.24 7.97
CA GLU A 338 -18.18 24.98 7.35
C GLU A 338 -17.19 24.49 6.30
N ASN A 339 -17.19 23.18 6.09
CA ASN A 339 -16.43 22.52 5.03
C ASN A 339 -14.92 22.85 5.05
N PHE A 340 -14.34 23.02 6.25
CA PHE A 340 -12.93 23.34 6.45
C PHE A 340 -12.25 22.29 7.31
N ARG A 341 -11.14 21.75 6.82
CA ARG A 341 -10.35 20.72 7.49
C ARG A 341 -9.05 21.32 7.98
N PHE A 342 -8.41 20.74 8.99
CA PHE A 342 -7.09 21.21 9.45
C PHE A 342 -6.05 21.29 8.32
N HIS A 343 -6.11 20.38 7.33
CA HIS A 343 -5.22 20.44 6.17
C HIS A 343 -5.48 21.65 5.25
N ASP A 344 -6.66 22.23 5.31
CA ASP A 344 -7.02 23.38 4.49
C ASP A 344 -6.35 24.68 4.98
N LEU A 345 -5.78 24.70 6.22
CA LEU A 345 -4.87 25.76 6.67
C LEU A 345 -3.64 25.88 5.77
N ARG A 346 -3.13 24.76 5.27
CA ARG A 346 -2.05 24.76 4.27
C ARG A 346 -2.51 25.32 2.92
N HIS A 347 -3.75 25.03 2.53
CA HIS A 347 -4.34 25.65 1.34
C HIS A 347 -4.53 27.14 1.54
N HIS A 348 -4.97 27.55 2.73
CA HIS A 348 -5.10 28.95 3.13
C HIS A 348 -3.76 29.69 3.04
N PHE A 349 -2.68 29.16 3.65
CA PHE A 349 -1.33 29.73 3.53
C PHE A 349 -0.88 29.92 2.08
N ALA A 350 -1.03 28.87 1.26
CA ALA A 350 -0.69 28.95 -0.15
C ALA A 350 -1.50 29.97 -0.92
N SER A 351 -2.81 30.03 -0.66
CA SER A 351 -3.74 30.97 -1.30
C SER A 351 -3.40 32.43 -0.94
N LYS A 352 -3.10 32.70 0.35
CA LYS A 352 -2.68 34.06 0.78
C LYS A 352 -1.40 34.49 0.09
N LEU A 353 -0.39 33.62 -0.03
CA LEU A 353 0.86 33.94 -0.72
C LEU A 353 0.61 34.26 -2.22
N VAL A 354 -0.19 33.42 -2.88
CA VAL A 354 -0.47 33.61 -4.31
C VAL A 354 -1.30 34.89 -4.55
N MET A 355 -2.32 35.16 -3.72
CA MET A 355 -3.09 36.40 -3.77
C MET A 355 -2.23 37.64 -3.48
N ALA A 356 -1.19 37.49 -2.67
CA ALA A 356 -0.18 38.54 -2.45
C ALA A 356 0.85 38.69 -3.61
N GLY A 357 0.70 37.93 -4.71
CA GLY A 357 1.57 38.02 -5.88
C GLY A 357 2.86 37.23 -5.78
N VAL A 358 3.04 36.35 -4.79
CA VAL A 358 4.24 35.51 -4.65
C VAL A 358 4.31 34.51 -5.80
N ASP A 359 5.48 34.35 -6.39
CA ASP A 359 5.73 33.41 -7.48
C ASP A 359 5.39 31.95 -7.08
N LEU A 360 4.76 31.23 -7.99
CA LEU A 360 4.29 29.86 -7.76
C LEU A 360 5.44 28.87 -7.46
N ASN A 361 6.66 29.10 -7.94
CA ASN A 361 7.81 28.27 -7.58
C ASN A 361 8.23 28.48 -6.13
N ILE A 362 8.20 29.72 -5.65
CA ILE A 362 8.48 30.04 -4.24
C ILE A 362 7.43 29.35 -3.36
N VAL A 363 6.14 29.44 -3.71
CA VAL A 363 5.06 28.74 -2.99
C VAL A 363 5.27 27.23 -3.04
N ARG A 364 5.68 26.67 -4.18
CA ARG A 364 6.01 25.24 -4.35
C ARG A 364 7.12 24.81 -3.38
N GLU A 365 8.18 25.62 -3.27
CA GLU A 365 9.32 25.31 -2.42
C GLU A 365 8.96 25.36 -0.93
N LEU A 366 8.28 26.41 -0.49
CA LEU A 366 7.78 26.54 0.89
C LEU A 366 6.88 25.36 1.28
N LEU A 367 5.97 24.99 0.40
CA LEU A 367 5.10 23.84 0.60
C LEU A 367 5.82 22.49 0.48
N GLY A 368 6.97 22.41 -0.18
CA GLY A 368 7.67 21.16 -0.48
C GLY A 368 6.86 20.26 -1.41
N HIS A 369 6.29 20.83 -2.47
CA HIS A 369 5.64 20.08 -3.53
C HIS A 369 6.69 19.49 -4.49
N ALA A 370 6.61 18.17 -4.74
CA ALA A 370 7.54 17.50 -5.64
C ALA A 370 7.34 17.92 -7.11
N ASP A 371 6.09 18.26 -7.49
CA ASP A 371 5.70 18.65 -8.85
C ASP A 371 4.98 20.01 -8.79
N LEU A 372 5.32 20.92 -9.72
CA LEU A 372 4.66 22.21 -9.86
C LEU A 372 3.15 22.07 -10.13
N LYS A 373 2.71 21.00 -10.77
CA LYS A 373 1.27 20.68 -10.97
C LYS A 373 0.46 20.74 -9.69
N MET A 374 1.07 20.39 -8.55
CA MET A 374 0.40 20.49 -7.24
C MET A 374 0.16 21.93 -6.82
N THR A 375 0.98 22.87 -7.26
CA THR A 375 0.89 24.31 -6.95
C THR A 375 0.08 25.07 -7.98
N LEU A 376 0.04 24.62 -9.23
CA LEU A 376 -0.76 25.25 -10.30
C LEU A 376 -2.26 25.32 -9.97
N ARG A 377 -2.77 24.51 -9.05
CA ARG A 377 -4.14 24.64 -8.56
C ARG A 377 -4.45 26.01 -7.97
N TYR A 378 -3.46 26.73 -7.44
CA TYR A 378 -3.62 28.08 -6.86
C TYR A 378 -3.45 29.19 -7.90
N ALA A 379 -3.02 28.89 -9.13
CA ALA A 379 -2.68 29.89 -10.14
C ALA A 379 -3.83 30.84 -10.47
N HIS A 380 -5.08 30.37 -10.38
CA HIS A 380 -6.27 31.19 -10.64
C HIS A 380 -6.52 32.27 -9.57
N LEU A 381 -5.81 32.20 -8.41
CA LEU A 381 -5.88 33.20 -7.33
C LEU A 381 -4.86 34.32 -7.52
N ALA A 382 -3.90 34.15 -8.44
CA ALA A 382 -2.89 35.19 -8.70
C ALA A 382 -3.55 36.45 -9.28
N PRO A 383 -3.13 37.65 -8.85
CA PRO A 383 -3.56 38.89 -9.46
C PRO A 383 -3.25 38.90 -10.97
N GLU A 384 -4.14 39.50 -11.76
CA GLU A 384 -3.90 39.63 -13.19
C GLU A 384 -2.79 40.69 -13.47
N HIS A 385 -1.57 40.22 -13.59
CA HIS A 385 -0.42 41.04 -13.93
C HIS A 385 -0.02 40.99 -15.43
N LYS A 386 -0.86 40.39 -16.29
CA LYS A 386 -0.53 40.17 -17.70
C LYS A 386 -0.19 41.47 -18.42
N ALA A 387 -0.98 42.51 -18.23
CA ALA A 387 -0.76 43.82 -18.83
C ALA A 387 0.53 44.47 -18.28
N ALA A 388 0.74 44.43 -16.96
CA ALA A 388 1.93 44.96 -16.33
C ALA A 388 3.20 44.21 -16.78
N ALA A 389 3.12 42.88 -16.91
CA ALA A 389 4.24 42.06 -17.38
C ALA A 389 4.64 42.38 -18.84
N VAL A 390 3.65 42.59 -19.72
CA VAL A 390 3.91 42.96 -21.12
C VAL A 390 4.55 44.37 -21.19
N ASN A 391 4.13 45.29 -20.34
CA ASN A 391 4.68 46.64 -20.28
C ASN A 391 6.15 46.68 -19.78
N LEU A 392 6.69 45.61 -19.21
CA LEU A 392 8.09 45.53 -18.78
C LEU A 392 9.08 45.32 -19.94
N ILE A 393 8.59 44.92 -21.10
CA ILE A 393 9.41 44.62 -22.29
C ILE A 393 9.15 45.55 -23.47
N GLY A 394 8.29 46.55 -23.30
CA GLY A 394 7.94 47.57 -24.32
C GLY A 394 8.44 48.96 -24.04
#